data_7b0ac2517c75feb634810d79e15ba1eb
#
_entry.id   7b0ac2517c75feb634810d79e15ba1eb
#
_cell.length_a   1.000
_cell.length_b   1.000
_cell.length_c   1.000
_cell.angle_alpha   90.00
_cell.angle_beta   90.00
_cell.angle_gamma   90.00
#
_symmetry.space_group_name_H-M   'P 1'
#
loop_
_entity.id
_entity.type
_entity.pdbx_description
1 polymer ?
#
loop_
_entity_poly.entity_id
_entity_poly.type
_entity_poly.pdbx_seq_one_letter_code
_entity_poly.pdbx_strand_id
1 'polypeptide(L)'
;KRLFDESIIEARKLNHKYVSPEHLLLALINEEEGVAYTILCQLRLNFKEIKSDLILFLSGKEDEELNDDENESSKKKDTPMLDQYGHDLTEMAKDDNLDPVIGREQENQRVLEILCRRIKNNPCLIGEPGVGKTAVVEGLAQRIVNGNIPEILRNKRIISLDLSAMVAGAKYRGEFEDRLKKVMEEIKNNPDIIIFIDEIHTIIGAGGAEGAIDASNILKPALSRGAIQCIGATTIDEYRKHIEKDTALERRFQPIIVGEPTKEETLEILKGLRDKYESHHRVKITDDALHAAVDLADRYITDRFMPDKAIDLIDEAAAKIRIESLVAPPNLKDRKSTRLNSSHYL
;
A
#
# COMPACT_ATOMS: atom_id res chain seq x y z
N LYS A 1 -15.62 18.49 35.63
CA LYS A 1 -16.42 17.50 36.37
C LYS A 1 -17.66 17.12 35.58
N ARG A 2 -18.47 18.07 35.10
CA ARG A 2 -19.68 17.79 34.28
C ARG A 2 -19.39 16.91 33.06
N LEU A 3 -18.32 17.21 32.32
CA LEU A 3 -17.91 16.45 31.12
C LEU A 3 -17.67 14.96 31.41
N PHE A 4 -17.01 14.64 32.53
CA PHE A 4 -16.81 13.25 32.94
C PHE A 4 -18.11 12.56 33.36
N ASP A 5 -19.00 13.28 34.05
CA ASP A 5 -20.29 12.76 34.45
C ASP A 5 -21.15 12.45 33.20
N GLU A 6 -21.12 13.30 32.18
CA GLU A 6 -21.81 13.09 30.90
C GLU A 6 -21.17 11.96 30.08
N SER A 7 -19.85 11.85 30.02
CA SER A 7 -19.19 10.74 29.33
C SER A 7 -19.55 9.36 29.93
N ILE A 8 -19.75 9.29 31.25
CA ILE A 8 -20.23 8.08 31.91
C ILE A 8 -21.67 7.78 31.52
N ILE A 9 -22.50 8.80 31.37
CA ILE A 9 -23.90 8.64 30.93
C ILE A 9 -23.94 8.14 29.49
N GLU A 10 -23.14 8.70 28.59
CA GLU A 10 -23.05 8.24 27.19
C GLU A 10 -22.52 6.80 27.10
N ALA A 11 -21.49 6.42 27.87
CA ALA A 11 -20.99 5.05 27.92
C ALA A 11 -22.09 4.05 28.40
N ARG A 12 -22.90 4.45 29.37
CA ARG A 12 -24.03 3.62 29.86
C ARG A 12 -25.15 3.50 28.83
N LYS A 13 -25.46 4.57 28.09
CA LYS A 13 -26.46 4.54 27.00
C LYS A 13 -26.08 3.54 25.91
N LEU A 14 -24.78 3.43 25.61
CA LEU A 14 -24.22 2.52 24.64
C LEU A 14 -23.87 1.13 25.22
N ASN A 15 -24.26 0.87 26.48
CA ASN A 15 -24.05 -0.38 27.19
C ASN A 15 -22.57 -0.80 27.33
N HIS A 16 -21.67 0.19 27.40
CA HIS A 16 -20.23 -0.01 27.58
C HIS A 16 -19.85 -0.05 29.07
N LYS A 17 -18.90 -0.93 29.42
CA LYS A 17 -18.38 -1.09 30.78
C LYS A 17 -17.32 -0.07 31.18
N TYR A 18 -16.70 0.59 30.18
CA TYR A 18 -15.60 1.53 30.36
C TYR A 18 -15.88 2.80 29.55
N VAL A 19 -15.39 3.93 30.06
CA VAL A 19 -15.40 5.20 29.35
C VAL A 19 -14.16 5.29 28.47
N SER A 20 -14.34 5.35 27.16
CA SER A 20 -13.29 5.53 26.16
C SER A 20 -13.17 6.99 25.71
N PRO A 21 -12.10 7.38 25.00
CA PRO A 21 -11.95 8.75 24.47
C PRO A 21 -13.11 9.20 23.59
N GLU A 22 -13.76 8.29 22.88
CA GLU A 22 -14.91 8.54 22.01
C GLU A 22 -16.14 8.99 22.81
N HIS A 23 -16.37 8.43 24.00
CA HIS A 23 -17.42 8.86 24.90
C HIS A 23 -17.16 10.27 25.45
N LEU A 24 -15.88 10.62 25.68
CA LEU A 24 -15.50 11.97 26.07
C LEU A 24 -15.75 12.98 24.93
N LEU A 25 -15.48 12.57 23.68
CA LEU A 25 -15.74 13.42 22.52
C LEU A 25 -17.25 13.62 22.30
N LEU A 26 -18.06 12.58 22.47
CA LEU A 26 -19.53 12.68 22.43
C LEU A 26 -20.05 13.64 23.51
N ALA A 27 -19.55 13.54 24.74
CA ALA A 27 -19.93 14.44 25.83
C ALA A 27 -19.52 15.88 25.52
N LEU A 28 -18.34 16.09 24.92
CA LEU A 28 -17.85 17.40 24.49
C LEU A 28 -18.73 18.06 23.41
N ILE A 29 -19.20 17.26 22.45
CA ILE A 29 -20.09 17.75 21.38
C ILE A 29 -21.50 18.02 21.92
N ASN A 30 -21.94 17.33 22.98
CA ASN A 30 -23.25 17.53 23.61
C ASN A 30 -23.28 18.74 24.56
N GLU A 31 -22.13 19.19 25.07
CA GLU A 31 -22.03 20.35 25.98
C GLU A 31 -21.91 21.65 25.18
N GLU A 32 -23.04 22.13 24.63
CA GLU A 32 -23.10 23.31 23.73
C GLU A 32 -22.60 24.62 24.38
N GLU A 33 -22.57 24.71 25.69
CA GLU A 33 -22.11 25.90 26.45
C GLU A 33 -20.60 25.87 26.75
N GLY A 34 -19.88 24.81 26.35
CA GLY A 34 -18.47 24.61 26.64
C GLY A 34 -17.53 25.42 25.73
N VAL A 35 -16.40 25.87 26.29
CA VAL A 35 -15.33 26.53 25.48
C VAL A 35 -14.81 25.64 24.40
N ALA A 36 -14.72 24.34 24.65
CA ALA A 36 -14.29 23.34 23.66
C ALA A 36 -15.27 23.23 22.48
N TYR A 37 -16.57 23.27 22.73
CA TYR A 37 -17.60 23.30 21.70
C TYR A 37 -17.46 24.55 20.81
N THR A 38 -17.22 25.72 21.42
CA THR A 38 -17.01 26.97 20.68
C THR A 38 -15.79 26.90 19.77
N ILE A 39 -14.68 26.29 20.22
CA ILE A 39 -13.46 26.09 19.41
C ILE A 39 -13.75 25.14 18.27
N LEU A 40 -14.44 24.03 18.52
CA LEU A 40 -14.81 23.05 17.49
C LEU A 40 -15.74 23.67 16.43
N CYS A 41 -16.67 24.57 16.82
CA CYS A 41 -17.51 25.33 15.89
C CYS A 41 -16.68 26.22 14.95
N GLN A 42 -15.60 26.81 15.43
CA GLN A 42 -14.71 27.65 14.63
C GLN A 42 -13.97 26.85 13.54
N LEU A 43 -13.78 25.54 13.74
CA LEU A 43 -13.17 24.63 12.76
C LEU A 43 -14.13 24.18 11.63
N ARG A 44 -15.37 24.70 11.63
CA ARG A 44 -16.42 24.41 10.63
C ARG A 44 -16.74 22.91 10.48
N LEU A 45 -16.64 22.15 11.56
CA LEU A 45 -16.95 20.72 11.59
C LEU A 45 -18.47 20.47 11.59
N ASN A 46 -18.91 19.42 10.91
CA ASN A 46 -20.31 19.00 10.93
C ASN A 46 -20.56 18.06 12.13
N PHE A 47 -21.04 18.61 13.25
CA PHE A 47 -21.24 17.85 14.49
C PHE A 47 -22.29 16.74 14.36
N LYS A 48 -23.25 16.86 13.43
CA LYS A 48 -24.24 15.81 13.23
C LYS A 48 -23.60 14.55 12.61
N GLU A 49 -22.73 14.75 11.63
CA GLU A 49 -21.98 13.64 11.01
C GLU A 49 -21.03 13.01 12.02
N ILE A 50 -20.19 13.81 12.68
CA ILE A 50 -19.23 13.31 13.67
C ILE A 50 -19.94 12.53 14.79
N LYS A 51 -21.10 12.98 15.22
CA LYS A 51 -21.88 12.30 16.26
C LYS A 51 -22.46 10.98 15.77
N SER A 52 -22.97 10.92 14.54
CA SER A 52 -23.46 9.67 13.95
C SER A 52 -22.33 8.67 13.76
N ASP A 53 -21.18 9.09 13.26
CA ASP A 53 -20.03 8.23 13.06
C ASP A 53 -19.46 7.69 14.37
N LEU A 54 -19.38 8.54 15.41
CA LEU A 54 -18.96 8.09 16.75
C LEU A 54 -19.92 7.08 17.38
N ILE A 55 -21.22 7.28 17.22
CA ILE A 55 -22.24 6.34 17.72
C ILE A 55 -22.16 5.02 16.94
N LEU A 56 -21.98 5.07 15.64
CA LEU A 56 -21.80 3.89 14.78
C LEU A 56 -20.56 3.11 15.19
N PHE A 57 -19.43 3.78 15.34
CA PHE A 57 -18.15 3.21 15.80
C PHE A 57 -18.29 2.55 17.18
N LEU A 58 -18.94 3.22 18.14
CA LEU A 58 -19.13 2.72 19.51
C LEU A 58 -20.17 1.59 19.59
N SER A 59 -21.17 1.56 18.71
CA SER A 59 -22.22 0.52 18.75
C SER A 59 -21.75 -0.83 18.25
N GLY A 60 -20.53 -0.93 17.66
CA GLY A 60 -20.00 -2.17 17.09
C GLY A 60 -20.87 -2.75 15.97
N LYS A 61 -21.82 -1.99 15.45
CA LYS A 61 -22.62 -2.29 14.27
C LYS A 61 -21.97 -1.58 13.09
N GLU A 62 -20.97 -2.21 12.56
CA GLU A 62 -20.72 -2.13 11.14
C GLU A 62 -21.83 -2.96 10.50
N ASP A 63 -22.68 -2.24 9.72
CA ASP A 63 -23.66 -2.77 8.78
C ASP A 63 -24.89 -3.54 9.32
N GLU A 64 -25.99 -2.77 9.50
CA GLU A 64 -27.31 -3.15 8.97
C GLU A 64 -28.26 -1.94 8.91
N GLU A 65 -28.58 -1.56 7.67
CA GLU A 65 -29.78 -0.85 7.19
C GLU A 65 -30.16 0.53 7.75
N LEU A 66 -30.02 1.56 6.91
CA LEU A 66 -31.09 2.52 6.63
C LEU A 66 -31.07 2.91 5.15
N ASN A 67 -32.17 2.55 4.51
CA ASN A 67 -32.47 2.81 3.10
C ASN A 67 -32.75 4.29 2.81
N ASP A 68 -32.51 4.60 1.55
CA ASP A 68 -33.08 5.66 0.70
C ASP A 68 -32.60 7.10 0.95
N ASP A 69 -31.59 7.51 0.16
CA ASP A 69 -31.77 8.45 -0.93
C ASP A 69 -30.50 8.58 -1.78
N GLU A 70 -30.69 8.68 -3.07
CA GLU A 70 -29.76 8.71 -4.17
C GLU A 70 -28.50 9.57 -3.93
N ASN A 71 -27.34 8.91 -3.80
CA ASN A 71 -26.08 9.39 -4.37
C ASN A 71 -25.16 8.21 -4.64
N GLU A 72 -24.70 8.08 -5.86
CA GLU A 72 -23.74 7.10 -6.33
C GLU A 72 -22.40 7.24 -5.57
N SER A 73 -22.29 6.64 -4.38
CA SER A 73 -21.02 6.33 -3.75
C SER A 73 -20.92 4.81 -3.60
N SER A 74 -20.00 4.25 -4.37
CA SER A 74 -19.52 2.86 -4.42
C SER A 74 -19.95 2.01 -3.21
N LYS A 75 -20.86 1.04 -3.45
CA LYS A 75 -21.10 -0.09 -2.54
C LYS A 75 -19.74 -0.72 -2.25
N LYS A 76 -19.22 -0.57 -1.02
CA LYS A 76 -18.16 -1.44 -0.49
C LYS A 76 -18.73 -2.85 -0.55
N LYS A 77 -18.29 -3.64 -1.52
CA LYS A 77 -18.59 -5.06 -1.57
C LYS A 77 -17.85 -5.69 -0.40
N ASP A 78 -18.55 -6.49 0.41
CA ASP A 78 -17.99 -7.22 1.54
C ASP A 78 -16.79 -8.08 1.11
N THR A 79 -15.57 -7.62 1.40
CA THR A 79 -14.31 -8.32 1.13
C THR A 79 -13.42 -8.32 2.38
N PRO A 80 -13.92 -8.77 3.56
CA PRO A 80 -13.23 -8.62 4.83
C PRO A 80 -11.87 -9.35 4.87
N MET A 81 -11.76 -10.50 4.21
CA MET A 81 -10.49 -11.24 4.16
C MET A 81 -9.49 -10.60 3.22
N LEU A 82 -9.95 -10.04 2.09
CA LEU A 82 -9.11 -9.28 1.18
C LEU A 82 -8.61 -7.99 1.82
N ASP A 83 -9.46 -7.28 2.55
CA ASP A 83 -9.09 -6.04 3.24
C ASP A 83 -8.11 -6.31 4.40
N GLN A 84 -8.16 -7.52 4.99
CA GLN A 84 -7.21 -7.94 6.04
C GLN A 84 -5.83 -8.33 5.51
N TYR A 85 -5.74 -8.97 4.34
CA TYR A 85 -4.51 -9.55 3.78
C TYR A 85 -4.08 -8.91 2.46
N GLY A 86 -4.72 -7.84 2.05
CA GLY A 86 -4.41 -7.12 0.82
C GLY A 86 -4.35 -5.62 1.02
N HIS A 87 -3.66 -4.96 0.10
CA HIS A 87 -3.62 -3.51 0.00
C HIS A 87 -4.33 -3.08 -1.28
N ASP A 88 -5.39 -2.29 -1.16
CA ASP A 88 -6.10 -1.74 -2.33
C ASP A 88 -5.30 -0.60 -2.95
N LEU A 89 -4.56 -0.91 -4.02
CA LEU A 89 -3.76 0.08 -4.75
C LEU A 89 -4.64 1.16 -5.41
N THR A 90 -5.88 0.82 -5.76
CA THR A 90 -6.81 1.78 -6.36
C THR A 90 -7.32 2.79 -5.33
N GLU A 91 -7.55 2.35 -4.09
CA GLU A 91 -7.90 3.24 -2.98
C GLU A 91 -6.71 4.12 -2.59
N MET A 92 -5.51 3.53 -2.47
CA MET A 92 -4.27 4.28 -2.22
C MET A 92 -4.00 5.34 -3.32
N ALA A 93 -4.34 5.02 -4.59
CA ALA A 93 -4.22 5.98 -5.70
C ALA A 93 -5.22 7.13 -5.58
N LYS A 94 -6.43 6.90 -5.07
CA LYS A 94 -7.43 7.95 -4.82
C LYS A 94 -7.00 8.91 -3.70
N ASP A 95 -6.34 8.35 -2.69
CA ASP A 95 -5.86 9.09 -1.52
C ASP A 95 -4.50 9.77 -1.75
N ASP A 96 -3.97 9.69 -2.99
CA ASP A 96 -2.65 10.21 -3.39
C ASP A 96 -1.47 9.67 -2.54
N ASN A 97 -1.65 8.43 -2.06
CA ASN A 97 -0.67 7.74 -1.22
C ASN A 97 0.36 6.93 -2.02
N LEU A 98 0.20 6.83 -3.35
CA LEU A 98 1.16 6.15 -4.21
C LEU A 98 2.24 7.11 -4.72
N ASP A 99 3.39 6.52 -5.06
CA ASP A 99 4.45 7.28 -5.72
C ASP A 99 4.10 7.59 -7.18
N PRO A 100 4.54 8.74 -7.73
CA PRO A 100 4.31 9.05 -9.13
C PRO A 100 5.09 8.06 -10.01
N VAL A 101 4.41 7.45 -10.96
CA VAL A 101 5.00 6.47 -11.89
C VAL A 101 5.42 7.18 -13.17
N ILE A 102 6.71 7.09 -13.49
CA ILE A 102 7.33 7.78 -14.61
C ILE A 102 8.00 6.76 -15.53
N GLY A 103 7.87 6.96 -16.84
CA GLY A 103 8.60 6.18 -17.84
C GLY A 103 8.14 4.73 -18.03
N ARG A 104 6.91 4.39 -17.62
CA ARG A 104 6.34 3.03 -17.74
C ARG A 104 5.06 2.97 -18.58
N GLU A 105 4.90 3.91 -19.52
CA GLU A 105 3.71 4.02 -20.34
C GLU A 105 3.51 2.82 -21.27
N GLN A 106 4.59 2.27 -21.81
CA GLN A 106 4.55 1.12 -22.74
C GLN A 106 4.14 -0.15 -22.02
N GLU A 107 4.74 -0.42 -20.86
CA GLU A 107 4.41 -1.57 -20.02
C GLU A 107 2.97 -1.47 -19.54
N ASN A 108 2.54 -0.31 -19.04
CA ASN A 108 1.16 -0.06 -18.63
C ASN A 108 0.17 -0.27 -19.77
N GLN A 109 0.47 0.24 -20.96
CA GLN A 109 -0.36 0.03 -22.14
C GLN A 109 -0.48 -1.46 -22.47
N ARG A 110 0.64 -2.19 -22.38
CA ARG A 110 0.66 -3.63 -22.63
C ARG A 110 -0.11 -4.42 -21.59
N VAL A 111 -0.05 -4.03 -20.32
CA VAL A 111 -0.87 -4.63 -19.24
C VAL A 111 -2.34 -4.43 -19.54
N LEU A 112 -2.79 -3.22 -19.90
CA LEU A 112 -4.17 -2.93 -20.28
C LEU A 112 -4.66 -3.80 -21.45
N GLU A 113 -3.85 -3.91 -22.52
CA GLU A 113 -4.17 -4.75 -23.67
C GLU A 113 -4.39 -6.22 -23.26
N ILE A 114 -3.52 -6.75 -22.39
CA ILE A 114 -3.61 -8.13 -21.95
C ILE A 114 -4.84 -8.36 -21.07
N LEU A 115 -5.12 -7.45 -20.12
CA LEU A 115 -6.31 -7.53 -19.26
C LEU A 115 -7.62 -7.53 -20.04
N CYS A 116 -7.65 -6.88 -21.20
CA CYS A 116 -8.83 -6.85 -22.09
C CYS A 116 -8.96 -8.11 -22.99
N ARG A 117 -8.00 -9.04 -22.99
CA ARG A 117 -8.06 -10.23 -23.82
C ARG A 117 -9.06 -11.24 -23.30
N ARG A 118 -9.63 -12.04 -24.20
CA ARG A 118 -10.51 -13.16 -23.84
C ARG A 118 -9.76 -14.37 -23.24
N ILE A 119 -8.54 -14.60 -23.71
CA ILE A 119 -7.67 -15.72 -23.31
C ILE A 119 -6.28 -15.14 -23.06
N LYS A 120 -5.51 -15.73 -22.15
CA LYS A 120 -4.22 -15.19 -21.68
C LYS A 120 -4.37 -13.75 -21.18
N ASN A 121 -5.38 -13.55 -20.36
CA ASN A 121 -5.75 -12.22 -19.82
C ASN A 121 -5.09 -11.89 -18.47
N ASN A 122 -4.12 -12.68 -18.03
CA ASN A 122 -3.33 -12.42 -16.86
C ASN A 122 -1.92 -11.95 -17.28
N PRO A 123 -1.57 -10.69 -17.16
CA PRO A 123 -0.22 -10.22 -17.40
C PRO A 123 0.73 -10.73 -16.31
N CYS A 124 1.94 -11.10 -16.71
CA CYS A 124 3.03 -11.43 -15.79
C CYS A 124 4.22 -10.52 -16.08
N LEU A 125 4.51 -9.62 -15.14
CA LEU A 125 5.65 -8.70 -15.21
C LEU A 125 6.93 -9.48 -14.89
N ILE A 126 7.84 -9.52 -15.84
CA ILE A 126 9.08 -10.28 -15.73
C ILE A 126 10.26 -9.32 -15.80
N GLY A 127 11.12 -9.37 -14.81
CA GLY A 127 12.32 -8.54 -14.77
C GLY A 127 13.15 -8.80 -13.53
N GLU A 128 14.33 -8.25 -13.50
CA GLU A 128 15.22 -8.34 -12.36
C GLU A 128 14.65 -7.63 -11.11
N PRO A 129 15.11 -7.97 -9.90
CA PRO A 129 14.70 -7.26 -8.70
C PRO A 129 15.07 -5.77 -8.79
N GLY A 130 14.21 -4.87 -8.31
CA GLY A 130 14.50 -3.44 -8.27
C GLY A 130 14.31 -2.67 -9.60
N VAL A 131 13.83 -3.33 -10.70
CA VAL A 131 13.57 -2.62 -11.96
C VAL A 131 12.24 -1.85 -11.98
N GLY A 132 11.41 -1.96 -10.92
CA GLY A 132 10.15 -1.24 -10.80
C GLY A 132 8.93 -1.99 -11.32
N LYS A 133 8.87 -3.32 -11.17
CA LYS A 133 7.68 -4.14 -11.53
C LYS A 133 6.42 -3.70 -10.77
N THR A 134 6.54 -3.45 -9.48
CA THR A 134 5.44 -2.97 -8.63
C THR A 134 4.96 -1.59 -9.06
N ALA A 135 5.88 -0.68 -9.42
CA ALA A 135 5.55 0.64 -9.93
C ALA A 135 4.66 0.59 -11.21
N VAL A 136 4.83 -0.40 -12.08
CA VAL A 136 3.94 -0.59 -13.25
C VAL A 136 2.49 -0.83 -12.79
N VAL A 137 2.28 -1.62 -11.74
CA VAL A 137 0.92 -1.92 -11.23
C VAL A 137 0.33 -0.71 -10.50
N GLU A 138 1.14 0.03 -9.75
CA GLU A 138 0.75 1.29 -9.11
C GLU A 138 0.34 2.34 -10.16
N GLY A 139 1.12 2.46 -11.25
CA GLY A 139 0.77 3.32 -12.39
C GLY A 139 -0.53 2.91 -13.07
N LEU A 140 -0.81 1.61 -13.14
CA LEU A 140 -2.10 1.12 -13.64
C LEU A 140 -3.25 1.54 -12.70
N ALA A 141 -3.08 1.43 -11.38
CA ALA A 141 -4.06 1.88 -10.40
C ALA A 141 -4.34 3.39 -10.52
N GLN A 142 -3.30 4.21 -10.66
CA GLN A 142 -3.44 5.65 -10.90
C GLN A 142 -4.20 5.95 -12.21
N ARG A 143 -3.95 5.19 -13.28
CA ARG A 143 -4.68 5.35 -14.56
C ARG A 143 -6.15 4.97 -14.45
N ILE A 144 -6.49 3.95 -13.64
CA ILE A 144 -7.88 3.57 -13.33
C ILE A 144 -8.60 4.73 -12.66
N VAL A 145 -8.00 5.31 -11.63
CA VAL A 145 -8.58 6.43 -10.86
C VAL A 145 -8.74 7.67 -11.74
N ASN A 146 -7.75 7.98 -12.58
CA ASN A 146 -7.77 9.13 -13.48
C ASN A 146 -8.69 8.94 -14.71
N GLY A 147 -9.30 7.75 -14.87
CA GLY A 147 -10.20 7.47 -15.99
C GLY A 147 -9.50 7.26 -17.34
N ASN A 148 -8.16 7.22 -17.39
CA ASN A 148 -7.36 7.04 -18.62
C ASN A 148 -7.21 5.57 -19.01
N ILE A 149 -8.35 4.85 -19.08
CA ILE A 149 -8.42 3.41 -19.33
C ILE A 149 -9.63 3.04 -20.18
N PRO A 150 -9.63 1.86 -20.84
CA PRO A 150 -10.82 1.32 -21.51
C PRO A 150 -12.00 1.16 -20.54
N GLU A 151 -13.22 1.34 -21.07
CA GLU A 151 -14.46 1.29 -20.28
C GLU A 151 -14.63 -0.02 -19.49
N ILE A 152 -14.17 -1.14 -20.03
CA ILE A 152 -14.20 -2.48 -19.40
C ILE A 152 -13.44 -2.52 -18.07
N LEU A 153 -12.45 -1.65 -17.89
CA LEU A 153 -11.58 -1.62 -16.70
C LEU A 153 -11.90 -0.46 -15.75
N ARG A 154 -12.86 0.43 -16.10
CA ARG A 154 -13.13 1.67 -15.37
C ARG A 154 -13.52 1.47 -13.90
N ASN A 155 -14.23 0.37 -13.60
CA ASN A 155 -14.70 0.08 -12.25
C ASN A 155 -13.89 -1.02 -11.57
N LYS A 156 -12.73 -1.37 -12.11
CA LYS A 156 -11.87 -2.40 -11.51
C LYS A 156 -11.09 -1.85 -10.33
N ARG A 157 -10.91 -2.71 -9.33
CA ARG A 157 -10.06 -2.50 -8.16
C ARG A 157 -8.83 -3.39 -8.29
N ILE A 158 -7.65 -2.85 -8.02
CA ILE A 158 -6.42 -3.62 -7.97
C ILE A 158 -6.04 -3.81 -6.51
N ILE A 159 -6.00 -5.06 -6.07
CA ILE A 159 -5.64 -5.40 -4.70
C ILE A 159 -4.34 -6.20 -4.72
N SER A 160 -3.31 -5.66 -4.07
CA SER A 160 -2.03 -6.35 -3.85
C SER A 160 -2.17 -7.32 -2.69
N LEU A 161 -1.96 -8.62 -2.94
CA LEU A 161 -2.10 -9.67 -1.94
C LEU A 161 -0.79 -9.86 -1.17
N ASP A 162 -0.83 -9.65 0.14
CA ASP A 162 0.30 -9.93 1.04
C ASP A 162 0.26 -11.38 1.54
N LEU A 163 1.04 -12.21 0.86
CA LEU A 163 1.16 -13.63 1.22
C LEU A 163 1.90 -13.84 2.53
N SER A 164 2.83 -12.95 2.87
CA SER A 164 3.60 -13.03 4.11
C SER A 164 2.69 -12.80 5.31
N ALA A 165 1.79 -11.82 5.22
CA ALA A 165 0.77 -11.57 6.24
C ALA A 165 -0.21 -12.74 6.39
N MET A 166 -0.55 -13.43 5.29
CA MET A 166 -1.41 -14.61 5.33
C MET A 166 -0.78 -15.80 6.02
N VAL A 167 0.55 -15.97 5.90
CA VAL A 167 1.33 -17.02 6.57
C VAL A 167 1.59 -16.65 8.03
N ALA A 168 1.79 -15.37 8.32
CA ALA A 168 2.05 -14.88 9.66
C ALA A 168 0.90 -15.25 10.61
N GLY A 169 1.24 -15.83 11.75
CA GLY A 169 0.27 -16.24 12.76
C GLY A 169 -0.51 -17.52 12.45
N ALA A 170 -0.30 -18.17 11.31
CA ALA A 170 -0.85 -19.50 11.05
C ALA A 170 -0.04 -20.54 11.82
N LYS A 171 -0.68 -21.19 12.84
CA LYS A 171 -0.03 -22.23 13.65
C LYS A 171 0.10 -23.54 12.91
N TYR A 172 -0.76 -23.80 11.95
CA TYR A 172 -0.82 -25.03 11.17
C TYR A 172 -1.00 -24.73 9.67
N ARG A 173 -0.46 -25.60 8.82
CA ARG A 173 -0.56 -25.51 7.35
C ARG A 173 -2.00 -25.33 6.85
N GLY A 174 -2.96 -26.02 7.43
CA GLY A 174 -4.38 -25.95 7.06
C GLY A 174 -5.00 -24.57 7.28
N GLU A 175 -4.52 -23.81 8.24
CA GLU A 175 -5.05 -22.47 8.54
C GLU A 175 -4.73 -21.45 7.42
N PHE A 176 -3.52 -21.51 6.86
CA PHE A 176 -3.16 -20.70 5.69
C PHE A 176 -3.98 -21.10 4.46
N GLU A 177 -4.14 -22.43 4.21
CA GLU A 177 -4.93 -22.91 3.09
C GLU A 177 -6.39 -22.45 3.19
N ASP A 178 -6.97 -22.43 4.39
CA ASP A 178 -8.34 -21.96 4.63
C ASP A 178 -8.48 -20.46 4.47
N ARG A 179 -7.50 -19.66 4.91
CA ARG A 179 -7.44 -18.21 4.66
C ARG A 179 -7.39 -17.92 3.16
N LEU A 180 -6.50 -18.59 2.43
CA LEU A 180 -6.36 -18.43 0.99
C LEU A 180 -7.63 -18.83 0.23
N LYS A 181 -8.31 -19.93 0.64
CA LYS A 181 -9.59 -20.34 0.03
C LYS A 181 -10.66 -19.26 0.21
N LYS A 182 -10.80 -18.69 1.40
CA LYS A 182 -11.76 -17.62 1.68
C LYS A 182 -11.48 -16.38 0.82
N VAL A 183 -10.23 -15.93 0.76
CA VAL A 183 -9.81 -14.83 -0.12
C VAL A 183 -10.16 -15.13 -1.58
N MET A 184 -9.91 -16.36 -2.05
CA MET A 184 -10.23 -16.76 -3.41
C MET A 184 -11.74 -16.80 -3.68
N GLU A 185 -12.56 -17.10 -2.69
CA GLU A 185 -14.03 -17.06 -2.79
C GLU A 185 -14.53 -15.61 -2.87
N GLU A 186 -14.00 -14.70 -2.06
CA GLU A 186 -14.30 -13.27 -2.14
C GLU A 186 -13.98 -12.69 -3.51
N ILE A 187 -12.78 -13.01 -4.08
CA ILE A 187 -12.40 -12.57 -5.42
C ILE A 187 -13.34 -13.10 -6.50
N LYS A 188 -13.72 -14.40 -6.44
CA LYS A 188 -14.65 -14.98 -7.39
C LYS A 188 -16.03 -14.34 -7.37
N ASN A 189 -16.50 -13.96 -6.19
CA ASN A 189 -17.79 -13.30 -5.99
C ASN A 189 -17.77 -11.82 -6.43
N ASN A 190 -16.57 -11.25 -6.58
CA ASN A 190 -16.36 -9.86 -6.98
C ASN A 190 -15.54 -9.76 -8.28
N PRO A 191 -16.16 -9.88 -9.45
CA PRO A 191 -15.48 -9.91 -10.74
C PRO A 191 -14.76 -8.59 -11.08
N ASP A 192 -15.01 -7.53 -10.33
CA ASP A 192 -14.36 -6.23 -10.52
C ASP A 192 -12.99 -6.14 -9.85
N ILE A 193 -12.58 -7.20 -9.13
CA ILE A 193 -11.27 -7.26 -8.46
C ILE A 193 -10.24 -7.88 -9.40
N ILE A 194 -9.10 -7.22 -9.53
CA ILE A 194 -7.87 -7.71 -10.13
C ILE A 194 -6.87 -7.88 -9.00
N ILE A 195 -6.38 -9.10 -8.78
CA ILE A 195 -5.34 -9.32 -7.76
C ILE A 195 -3.96 -9.06 -8.36
N PHE A 196 -3.13 -8.40 -7.58
CA PHE A 196 -1.70 -8.32 -7.85
C PHE A 196 -0.95 -9.24 -6.88
N ILE A 197 -0.09 -10.07 -7.42
CA ILE A 197 0.74 -11.00 -6.64
C ILE A 197 2.20 -10.74 -7.02
N ASP A 198 2.93 -10.14 -6.10
CA ASP A 198 4.37 -10.05 -6.25
C ASP A 198 5.02 -11.40 -5.93
N GLU A 199 6.16 -11.67 -6.54
CA GLU A 199 6.86 -12.95 -6.43
C GLU A 199 5.93 -14.18 -6.60
N ILE A 200 5.07 -14.15 -7.64
CA ILE A 200 4.04 -15.19 -7.88
C ILE A 200 4.61 -16.60 -7.91
N HIS A 201 5.90 -16.76 -8.20
CA HIS A 201 6.61 -18.04 -8.18
C HIS A 201 6.64 -18.70 -6.79
N THR A 202 6.57 -17.91 -5.72
CA THR A 202 6.55 -18.43 -4.34
C THR A 202 5.31 -19.28 -4.06
N ILE A 203 4.19 -18.92 -4.69
CA ILE A 203 2.94 -19.66 -4.56
C ILE A 203 2.89 -20.87 -5.50
N ILE A 204 3.41 -20.69 -6.72
CA ILE A 204 3.29 -21.70 -7.78
C ILE A 204 4.38 -22.77 -7.66
N GLY A 205 5.56 -22.40 -7.16
CA GLY A 205 6.75 -23.25 -7.09
C GLY A 205 6.94 -24.06 -5.81
N ALA A 206 6.17 -23.80 -4.79
CA ALA A 206 6.37 -24.32 -3.44
C ALA A 206 6.10 -25.84 -3.27
N GLY A 207 5.66 -26.56 -4.32
CA GLY A 207 5.25 -27.97 -4.24
C GLY A 207 6.37 -29.02 -4.09
N GLY A 208 7.64 -28.63 -3.90
CA GLY A 208 8.78 -29.56 -3.95
C GLY A 208 9.61 -29.71 -2.67
N ALA A 209 9.45 -28.89 -1.67
CA ALA A 209 10.20 -28.99 -0.42
C ALA A 209 9.28 -29.42 0.74
N GLU A 210 9.74 -30.35 1.57
CA GLU A 210 9.04 -30.74 2.81
C GLU A 210 8.83 -29.48 3.69
N GLY A 211 7.57 -29.05 3.82
CA GLY A 211 7.20 -27.85 4.58
C GLY A 211 6.81 -26.63 3.74
N ALA A 212 6.95 -26.66 2.41
CA ALA A 212 6.50 -25.59 1.53
C ALA A 212 4.97 -25.56 1.43
N ILE A 213 4.41 -24.37 1.51
CA ILE A 213 2.97 -24.11 1.52
C ILE A 213 2.41 -24.37 0.13
N ASP A 214 1.55 -25.36 -0.02
CA ASP A 214 1.00 -25.75 -1.32
C ASP A 214 -0.22 -24.89 -1.72
N ALA A 215 0.02 -23.59 -1.87
CA ALA A 215 -0.96 -22.65 -2.39
C ALA A 215 -1.28 -22.90 -3.88
N SER A 216 -0.39 -23.63 -4.58
CA SER A 216 -0.56 -24.01 -5.98
C SER A 216 -1.86 -24.73 -6.24
N ASN A 217 -2.24 -25.66 -5.36
CA ASN A 217 -3.45 -26.46 -5.53
C ASN A 217 -4.73 -25.63 -5.42
N ILE A 218 -4.67 -24.48 -4.77
CA ILE A 218 -5.82 -23.57 -4.61
C ILE A 218 -5.86 -22.56 -5.76
N LEU A 219 -4.72 -21.96 -6.10
CA LEU A 219 -4.64 -20.91 -7.13
C LEU A 219 -4.68 -21.43 -8.56
N LYS A 220 -3.98 -22.53 -8.87
CA LYS A 220 -3.97 -23.11 -10.22
C LYS A 220 -5.36 -23.37 -10.80
N PRO A 221 -6.31 -24.01 -10.08
CA PRO A 221 -7.65 -24.21 -10.61
C PRO A 221 -8.41 -22.91 -10.87
N ALA A 222 -8.26 -21.92 -10.02
CA ALA A 222 -8.93 -20.64 -10.16
C ALA A 222 -8.38 -19.82 -11.35
N LEU A 223 -7.06 -19.78 -11.51
CA LEU A 223 -6.38 -19.15 -12.64
C LEU A 223 -6.64 -19.90 -13.94
N SER A 224 -6.54 -21.24 -13.94
CA SER A 224 -6.71 -22.07 -15.15
C SER A 224 -8.14 -22.03 -15.72
N ARG A 225 -9.15 -21.88 -14.87
CA ARG A 225 -10.56 -21.73 -15.27
C ARG A 225 -10.91 -20.31 -15.69
N GLY A 226 -10.03 -19.32 -15.44
CA GLY A 226 -10.31 -17.90 -15.68
C GLY A 226 -11.38 -17.33 -14.75
N ALA A 227 -11.51 -17.93 -13.55
CA ALA A 227 -12.45 -17.46 -12.54
C ALA A 227 -12.01 -16.15 -11.88
N ILE A 228 -10.73 -15.82 -12.03
CA ILE A 228 -10.10 -14.60 -11.44
C ILE A 228 -9.17 -13.97 -12.47
N GLN A 229 -9.00 -12.66 -12.38
CA GLN A 229 -7.96 -11.90 -13.07
C GLN A 229 -6.80 -11.62 -12.13
N CYS A 230 -5.58 -11.87 -12.60
CA CYS A 230 -4.36 -11.72 -11.81
C CYS A 230 -3.27 -11.02 -12.61
N ILE A 231 -2.57 -10.10 -11.97
CA ILE A 231 -1.30 -9.56 -12.43
C ILE A 231 -0.21 -10.22 -11.57
N GLY A 232 0.71 -10.93 -12.19
CA GLY A 232 1.85 -11.52 -11.49
C GLY A 232 3.11 -10.71 -11.71
N ALA A 233 4.03 -10.71 -10.75
CA ALA A 233 5.39 -10.22 -10.93
C ALA A 233 6.38 -11.31 -10.52
N THR A 234 7.47 -11.46 -11.27
CA THR A 234 8.52 -12.46 -10.99
C THR A 234 9.81 -12.14 -11.75
N THR A 235 10.85 -12.93 -11.53
CA THR A 235 12.09 -12.88 -12.32
C THR A 235 11.99 -13.75 -13.58
N ILE A 236 12.91 -13.54 -14.53
CA ILE A 236 12.95 -14.32 -15.78
C ILE A 236 13.16 -15.81 -15.52
N ASP A 237 14.06 -16.14 -14.61
CA ASP A 237 14.43 -17.51 -14.30
C ASP A 237 13.29 -18.25 -13.58
N GLU A 238 12.64 -17.61 -12.64
CA GLU A 238 11.51 -18.19 -11.91
C GLU A 238 10.26 -18.34 -12.81
N TYR A 239 10.04 -17.40 -13.75
CA TYR A 239 8.98 -17.54 -14.76
C TYR A 239 9.17 -18.79 -15.60
N ARG A 240 10.38 -18.98 -16.15
CA ARG A 240 10.72 -20.16 -16.96
C ARG A 240 10.62 -21.47 -16.19
N LYS A 241 11.00 -21.43 -14.92
CA LYS A 241 11.03 -22.61 -14.05
C LYS A 241 9.64 -23.06 -13.60
N HIS A 242 8.75 -22.12 -13.26
CA HIS A 242 7.49 -22.39 -12.58
C HIS A 242 6.24 -22.15 -13.42
N ILE A 243 6.23 -21.15 -14.31
CA ILE A 243 5.03 -20.78 -15.08
C ILE A 243 5.08 -21.37 -16.49
N GLU A 244 6.18 -21.20 -17.20
CA GLU A 244 6.31 -21.65 -18.59
C GLU A 244 6.25 -23.18 -18.73
N LYS A 245 6.75 -23.91 -17.73
CA LYS A 245 6.68 -25.38 -17.71
C LYS A 245 5.31 -25.95 -17.38
N ASP A 246 4.43 -25.15 -16.79
CA ASP A 246 3.07 -25.57 -16.47
C ASP A 246 2.11 -25.17 -17.59
N THR A 247 1.68 -26.13 -18.38
CA THR A 247 0.81 -25.92 -19.55
C THR A 247 -0.53 -25.24 -19.20
N ALA A 248 -1.03 -25.38 -17.98
CA ALA A 248 -2.27 -24.75 -17.54
C ALA A 248 -2.07 -23.26 -17.26
N LEU A 249 -0.94 -22.89 -16.66
CA LEU A 249 -0.58 -21.50 -16.37
C LEU A 249 -0.06 -20.77 -17.62
N GLU A 250 0.77 -21.42 -18.43
CA GLU A 250 1.28 -20.87 -19.69
C GLU A 250 0.17 -20.38 -20.64
N ARG A 251 -0.97 -21.09 -20.65
CA ARG A 251 -2.16 -20.71 -21.44
C ARG A 251 -2.94 -19.54 -20.85
N ARG A 252 -2.61 -19.08 -19.64
CA ARG A 252 -3.33 -18.03 -18.93
C ARG A 252 -2.49 -16.78 -18.70
N PHE A 253 -1.21 -16.95 -18.49
CA PHE A 253 -0.29 -15.84 -18.32
C PHE A 253 0.32 -15.38 -19.63
N GLN A 254 0.45 -14.06 -19.76
CA GLN A 254 1.18 -13.42 -20.85
C GLN A 254 2.35 -12.64 -20.27
N PRO A 255 3.60 -13.00 -20.62
CA PRO A 255 4.77 -12.30 -20.11
C PRO A 255 4.87 -10.90 -20.69
N ILE A 256 5.30 -9.96 -19.85
CA ILE A 256 5.71 -8.59 -20.17
C ILE A 256 7.08 -8.38 -19.57
N ILE A 257 8.06 -8.07 -20.39
CA ILE A 257 9.42 -7.81 -19.93
C ILE A 257 9.48 -6.37 -19.42
N VAL A 258 9.85 -6.22 -18.15
CA VAL A 258 10.14 -4.94 -17.52
C VAL A 258 11.66 -4.80 -17.42
N GLY A 259 12.23 -4.03 -18.31
CA GLY A 259 13.68 -3.79 -18.37
C GLY A 259 14.18 -2.79 -17.34
N GLU A 260 15.48 -2.81 -17.12
CA GLU A 260 16.18 -1.75 -16.39
C GLU A 260 16.04 -0.42 -17.16
N PRO A 261 15.61 0.67 -16.51
CA PRO A 261 15.53 1.98 -17.16
C PRO A 261 16.90 2.52 -17.48
N THR A 262 16.99 3.34 -18.52
CA THR A 262 18.20 4.08 -18.88
C THR A 262 18.56 5.09 -17.79
N LYS A 263 19.78 5.67 -17.87
CA LYS A 263 20.20 6.73 -16.93
C LYS A 263 19.28 7.95 -17.00
N GLU A 264 18.88 8.31 -18.20
CA GLU A 264 17.98 9.44 -18.46
C GLU A 264 16.60 9.19 -17.85
N GLU A 265 16.03 8.00 -18.08
CA GLU A 265 14.75 7.60 -17.48
C GLU A 265 14.86 7.51 -15.96
N THR A 266 15.95 6.96 -15.43
CA THR A 266 16.20 6.90 -13.98
C THR A 266 16.26 8.31 -13.39
N LEU A 267 16.90 9.26 -14.05
CA LEU A 267 16.95 10.64 -13.58
C LEU A 267 15.56 11.27 -13.52
N GLU A 268 14.72 11.04 -14.52
CA GLU A 268 13.32 11.53 -14.51
C GLU A 268 12.51 10.89 -13.39
N ILE A 269 12.70 9.60 -13.11
CA ILE A 269 12.08 8.91 -11.97
C ILE A 269 12.52 9.57 -10.66
N LEU A 270 13.82 9.81 -10.48
CA LEU A 270 14.33 10.44 -9.26
C LEU A 270 13.81 11.88 -9.10
N LYS A 271 13.68 12.65 -10.17
CA LYS A 271 13.07 13.98 -10.12
C LYS A 271 11.61 13.94 -9.67
N GLY A 272 10.86 12.96 -10.13
CA GLY A 272 9.47 12.78 -9.69
C GLY A 272 9.33 12.36 -8.24
N LEU A 273 10.27 11.59 -7.71
CA LEU A 273 10.28 11.14 -6.32
C LEU A 273 10.86 12.16 -5.35
N ARG A 274 11.63 13.15 -5.84
CA ARG A 274 12.39 14.11 -5.05
C ARG A 274 11.58 14.76 -3.95
N ASP A 275 10.42 15.31 -4.25
CA ASP A 275 9.61 16.08 -3.31
C ASP A 275 9.16 15.22 -2.12
N LYS A 276 8.88 13.94 -2.33
CA LYS A 276 8.55 12.99 -1.26
C LYS A 276 9.74 12.70 -0.36
N TYR A 277 10.92 12.49 -0.93
CA TYR A 277 12.15 12.28 -0.16
C TYR A 277 12.60 13.53 0.58
N GLU A 278 12.50 14.71 -0.05
CA GLU A 278 12.77 16.00 0.62
C GLU A 278 11.84 16.23 1.81
N SER A 279 10.55 15.92 1.64
CA SER A 279 9.56 16.06 2.71
C SER A 279 9.83 15.08 3.86
N HIS A 280 10.17 13.83 3.55
CA HIS A 280 10.46 12.80 4.54
C HIS A 280 11.72 13.11 5.36
N HIS A 281 12.82 13.42 4.68
CA HIS A 281 14.11 13.67 5.32
C HIS A 281 14.27 15.10 5.80
N ARG A 282 13.43 16.04 5.34
CA ARG A 282 13.56 17.49 5.58
C ARG A 282 14.93 18.02 5.14
N VAL A 283 15.42 17.52 4.03
CA VAL A 283 16.69 17.89 3.39
C VAL A 283 16.40 18.24 1.95
N LYS A 284 17.02 19.30 1.44
CA LYS A 284 16.89 19.67 0.03
C LYS A 284 17.81 18.85 -0.84
N ILE A 285 17.26 18.26 -1.92
CA ILE A 285 17.97 17.44 -2.89
C ILE A 285 18.14 18.23 -4.19
N THR A 286 19.38 18.54 -4.58
CA THR A 286 19.68 19.32 -5.79
C THR A 286 19.69 18.42 -7.03
N ASP A 287 19.51 19.01 -8.21
CA ASP A 287 19.62 18.28 -9.48
C ASP A 287 20.99 17.63 -9.64
N ASP A 288 22.06 18.33 -9.23
CA ASP A 288 23.42 17.76 -9.26
C ASP A 288 23.55 16.52 -8.37
N ALA A 289 22.85 16.47 -7.23
CA ALA A 289 22.85 15.30 -6.37
C ALA A 289 22.13 14.12 -7.04
N LEU A 290 21.02 14.37 -7.77
CA LEU A 290 20.31 13.34 -8.52
C LEU A 290 21.20 12.79 -9.66
N HIS A 291 21.85 13.65 -10.41
CA HIS A 291 22.80 13.24 -11.45
C HIS A 291 23.96 12.42 -10.87
N ALA A 292 24.54 12.88 -9.76
CA ALA A 292 25.62 12.16 -9.09
C ALA A 292 25.16 10.79 -8.58
N ALA A 293 23.94 10.68 -8.03
CA ALA A 293 23.39 9.42 -7.55
C ALA A 293 23.26 8.40 -8.68
N VAL A 294 22.72 8.79 -9.84
CA VAL A 294 22.61 7.92 -11.02
C VAL A 294 23.98 7.47 -11.51
N ASP A 295 24.92 8.39 -11.69
CA ASP A 295 26.25 8.07 -12.21
C ASP A 295 27.08 7.21 -11.26
N LEU A 296 27.01 7.48 -9.95
CA LEU A 296 27.73 6.71 -8.94
C LEU A 296 27.11 5.32 -8.76
N ALA A 297 25.76 5.23 -8.74
CA ALA A 297 25.07 3.96 -8.66
C ALA A 297 25.40 3.06 -9.87
N ASP A 298 25.39 3.61 -11.07
CA ASP A 298 25.75 2.86 -12.29
C ASP A 298 27.22 2.37 -12.25
N ARG A 299 28.13 3.21 -11.78
CA ARG A 299 29.56 2.92 -11.79
C ARG A 299 30.00 1.96 -10.69
N TYR A 300 29.43 2.06 -9.49
CA TYR A 300 29.95 1.37 -8.30
C TYR A 300 29.04 0.28 -7.75
N ILE A 301 27.73 0.31 -8.05
CA ILE A 301 26.76 -0.69 -7.60
C ILE A 301 26.42 -1.60 -8.78
N THR A 302 27.07 -2.76 -8.84
CA THR A 302 26.97 -3.69 -9.97
C THR A 302 26.06 -4.89 -9.70
N ASP A 303 25.69 -5.12 -8.46
CA ASP A 303 24.89 -6.23 -7.99
C ASP A 303 23.37 -5.93 -7.90
N ARG A 304 22.98 -4.69 -8.23
CA ARG A 304 21.60 -4.21 -8.23
C ARG A 304 21.27 -3.46 -9.51
N PHE A 305 19.98 -3.26 -9.79
CA PHE A 305 19.46 -2.64 -11.00
C PHE A 305 18.88 -1.25 -10.74
N MET A 306 18.85 -0.42 -11.79
CA MET A 306 18.13 0.85 -11.76
C MET A 306 16.61 0.60 -11.79
N PRO A 307 15.78 1.47 -11.19
CA PRO A 307 16.14 2.69 -10.46
C PRO A 307 16.50 2.46 -8.99
N ASP A 308 16.28 1.27 -8.44
CA ASP A 308 16.34 0.94 -7.02
C ASP A 308 17.67 1.34 -6.38
N LYS A 309 18.81 0.98 -7.00
CA LYS A 309 20.15 1.33 -6.49
C LYS A 309 20.43 2.84 -6.42
N ALA A 310 19.80 3.63 -7.30
CA ALA A 310 19.96 5.08 -7.28
C ALA A 310 19.03 5.74 -6.25
N ILE A 311 17.84 5.20 -6.08
CA ILE A 311 16.87 5.60 -5.03
C ILE A 311 17.48 5.35 -3.65
N ASP A 312 18.00 4.16 -3.40
CA ASP A 312 18.67 3.78 -2.14
C ASP A 312 19.81 4.75 -1.80
N LEU A 313 20.62 5.11 -2.80
CA LEU A 313 21.77 6.00 -2.60
C LEU A 313 21.31 7.42 -2.17
N ILE A 314 20.21 7.91 -2.73
CA ILE A 314 19.64 9.21 -2.34
C ILE A 314 19.03 9.13 -0.93
N ASP A 315 18.30 8.06 -0.65
CA ASP A 315 17.65 7.87 0.65
C ASP A 315 18.68 7.79 1.78
N GLU A 316 19.73 7.00 1.59
CA GLU A 316 20.82 6.85 2.57
C GLU A 316 21.59 8.17 2.75
N ALA A 317 21.92 8.88 1.68
CA ALA A 317 22.61 10.17 1.74
C ALA A 317 21.77 11.23 2.46
N ALA A 318 20.47 11.32 2.16
CA ALA A 318 19.55 12.25 2.80
C ALA A 318 19.36 11.92 4.29
N ALA A 319 19.22 10.64 4.64
CA ALA A 319 19.14 10.17 6.02
C ALA A 319 20.39 10.56 6.82
N LYS A 320 21.57 10.37 6.24
CA LYS A 320 22.85 10.74 6.87
C LYS A 320 22.92 12.23 7.15
N ILE A 321 22.61 13.07 6.16
CA ILE A 321 22.62 14.54 6.33
C ILE A 321 21.61 14.98 7.41
N ARG A 322 20.42 14.37 7.44
CA ARG A 322 19.44 14.64 8.48
C ARG A 322 19.96 14.32 9.87
N ILE A 323 20.59 13.15 10.06
CA ILE A 323 21.17 12.77 11.34
C ILE A 323 22.28 13.73 11.74
N GLU A 324 23.18 14.10 10.83
CA GLU A 324 24.26 15.06 11.10
C GLU A 324 23.73 16.44 11.49
N SER A 325 22.61 16.89 10.87
CA SER A 325 21.96 18.16 11.22
C SER A 325 21.29 18.16 12.59
N LEU A 326 20.85 17.00 13.08
CA LEU A 326 20.22 16.83 14.41
C LEU A 326 21.24 16.66 15.54
N VAL A 327 22.44 16.20 15.23
CA VAL A 327 23.53 16.05 16.22
C VAL A 327 24.23 17.38 16.34
N ALA A 328 24.10 18.01 17.53
CA ALA A 328 24.83 19.26 17.83
C ALA A 328 26.33 19.04 17.63
N PRO A 329 27.04 19.96 16.91
CA PRO A 329 28.48 19.86 16.71
C PRO A 329 29.21 19.63 18.03
N PRO A 330 30.30 18.84 18.05
CA PRO A 330 31.05 18.54 19.27
C PRO A 330 31.45 19.77 20.08
N ASN A 331 31.77 20.87 19.39
CA ASN A 331 32.12 22.15 19.98
C ASN A 331 30.98 22.83 20.81
N LEU A 332 29.72 22.45 20.60
CA LEU A 332 28.61 22.92 21.41
C LEU A 332 28.34 22.07 22.64
N LYS A 333 28.71 20.79 22.62
CA LYS A 333 28.66 19.89 23.77
C LYS A 333 29.70 20.31 24.82
N ASP A 334 30.90 20.69 24.38
CA ASP A 334 31.97 21.13 25.27
C ASP A 334 31.65 22.47 25.94
N ARG A 335 30.96 23.41 25.26
CA ARG A 335 30.51 24.67 25.84
C ARG A 335 29.45 24.51 26.94
N LYS A 336 28.59 23.47 26.85
CA LYS A 336 27.62 23.16 27.91
C LYS A 336 28.30 22.53 29.12
N SER A 337 29.28 21.65 28.95
CA SER A 337 30.04 21.06 30.04
C SER A 337 30.93 22.11 30.74
N THR A 338 31.54 23.03 29.99
CA THR A 338 32.36 24.11 30.55
C THR A 338 31.51 25.13 31.31
N ARG A 339 30.28 25.42 30.92
CA ARG A 339 29.35 26.29 31.68
C ARG A 339 28.83 25.62 32.96
N LEU A 340 28.59 24.33 32.95
CA LEU A 340 28.17 23.60 34.16
C LEU A 340 29.31 23.49 35.19
N ASN A 341 30.55 23.38 34.76
CA ASN A 341 31.69 23.35 35.67
C ASN A 341 32.08 24.71 36.23
N SER A 342 31.75 25.81 35.54
CA SER A 342 32.01 27.18 36.04
C SER A 342 30.97 27.69 37.04
N SER A 343 29.81 27.04 37.19
CA SER A 343 28.80 27.37 38.19
C SER A 343 28.98 26.67 39.53
N HIS A 344 30.01 25.82 39.69
CA HIS A 344 30.37 25.20 40.95
C HIS A 344 31.54 25.85 41.69
N TYR A 345 32.02 26.99 41.20
CA TYR A 345 33.06 27.80 41.87
C TYR A 345 32.58 29.23 42.12
N LEU A 346 31.49 29.38 42.88
CA LEU A 346 31.13 30.62 43.58
C LEU A 346 30.41 30.26 44.86
#